data_37039502b2e0d6e622a8585295060888
#
_entry.id   37039502b2e0d6e622a8585295060888
#
_cell.length_a   1.000
_cell.length_b   1.000
_cell.length_c   1.000
_cell.angle_alpha   90.00
_cell.angle_beta   90.00
_cell.angle_gamma   90.00
#
_symmetry.space_group_name_H-M   'P 1'
#
loop_
_entity.id
_entity.type
_entity.pdbx_description
1 polymer ?
#
loop_
_entity_poly.entity_id
_entity_poly.type
_entity_poly.pdbx_seq_one_letter_code
_entity_poly.pdbx_strand_id
1 'polypeptide(L)'
;MNTNEILKKVDHTLLAQSATWEDIKVILDDGIKYGTASACIPAAYVKQAAEYVEGKLPICTVIGFPNGYSTTAVKVFETKDAIENGASEIDMVINIGFLKDKRYEEVEDEIRQIHEACDGKILKVIIETCLLTEEEKIKMCELVTNAGAEYIKTSTGFSTAGAIFDDVKLMHDHVGEGVKVKAAGGISSFDDAEKFIELGADRLGTSRLVKIMKNTDTGAGY
;
A
#
# COMPACT_ATOMS: atom_id res chain seq x y z
N MET A 1 3.94 -7.41 20.86
CA MET A 1 3.27 -8.36 19.90
C MET A 1 4.28 -9.44 19.51
N ASN A 2 3.85 -10.67 19.18
CA ASN A 2 4.83 -11.65 18.69
C ASN A 2 5.12 -11.45 17.19
N THR A 3 6.28 -11.93 16.74
CA THR A 3 6.76 -11.74 15.36
C THR A 3 5.79 -12.25 14.30
N ASN A 4 5.12 -13.39 14.52
CA ASN A 4 4.17 -13.95 13.57
C ASN A 4 2.89 -13.09 13.46
N GLU A 5 2.47 -12.46 14.54
CA GLU A 5 1.32 -11.53 14.52
C GLU A 5 1.65 -10.27 13.72
N ILE A 6 2.89 -9.77 13.83
CA ILE A 6 3.36 -8.64 13.02
C ILE A 6 3.40 -9.04 11.54
N LEU A 7 3.96 -10.20 11.20
CA LEU A 7 4.08 -10.65 9.81
C LEU A 7 2.71 -10.81 9.12
N LYS A 8 1.67 -11.22 9.84
CA LYS A 8 0.29 -11.25 9.32
C LYS A 8 -0.30 -9.89 8.95
N LYS A 9 0.37 -8.80 9.34
CA LYS A 9 0.01 -7.42 8.96
C LYS A 9 0.93 -6.86 7.87
N VAL A 10 1.84 -7.65 7.31
CA VAL A 10 2.82 -7.20 6.32
C VAL A 10 2.32 -7.47 4.90
N ASP A 11 2.31 -6.43 4.06
CA ASP A 11 2.34 -6.59 2.60
C ASP A 11 3.81 -6.73 2.21
N HIS A 12 4.24 -7.97 1.92
CA HIS A 12 5.62 -8.26 1.51
C HIS A 12 5.88 -7.69 0.13
N THR A 13 6.70 -6.64 0.03
CA THR A 13 6.70 -5.72 -1.10
C THR A 13 7.97 -5.80 -1.94
N LEU A 14 7.81 -5.91 -3.26
CA LEU A 14 8.88 -5.72 -4.24
C LEU A 14 8.34 -4.93 -5.43
N LEU A 15 8.73 -3.65 -5.56
CA LEU A 15 8.29 -2.74 -6.61
C LEU A 15 9.46 -2.12 -7.39
N ALA A 16 10.68 -2.68 -7.24
CA ALA A 16 11.84 -2.21 -7.98
C ALA A 16 11.59 -2.33 -9.48
N GLN A 17 11.96 -1.28 -10.25
CA GLN A 17 11.77 -1.24 -11.71
C GLN A 17 12.48 -2.37 -12.45
N SER A 18 13.56 -2.90 -11.87
CA SER A 18 14.36 -3.99 -12.44
C SER A 18 13.98 -5.38 -11.91
N ALA A 19 12.90 -5.50 -11.12
CA ALA A 19 12.47 -6.78 -10.58
C ALA A 19 12.14 -7.77 -11.69
N THR A 20 12.73 -8.95 -11.60
CA THR A 20 12.49 -10.06 -12.54
C THR A 20 11.44 -11.03 -11.99
N TRP A 21 10.96 -11.93 -12.83
CA TRP A 21 10.04 -12.99 -12.35
C TRP A 21 10.68 -13.86 -11.26
N GLU A 22 11.97 -14.15 -11.34
CA GLU A 22 12.66 -14.92 -10.30
C GLU A 22 12.67 -14.18 -8.96
N ASP A 23 12.84 -12.85 -8.97
CA ASP A 23 12.75 -12.04 -7.75
C ASP A 23 11.32 -12.05 -7.19
N ILE A 24 10.30 -11.95 -8.07
CA ILE A 24 8.89 -12.01 -7.66
C ILE A 24 8.58 -13.38 -7.02
N LYS A 25 9.01 -14.49 -7.60
CA LYS A 25 8.82 -15.83 -7.00
C LYS A 25 9.34 -15.91 -5.57
N VAL A 26 10.53 -15.34 -5.31
CA VAL A 26 11.09 -15.30 -3.96
C VAL A 26 10.15 -14.57 -2.98
N ILE A 27 9.57 -13.45 -3.40
CA ILE A 27 8.59 -12.69 -2.59
C ILE A 27 7.32 -13.52 -2.32
N LEU A 28 6.82 -14.23 -3.34
CA LEU A 28 5.63 -15.07 -3.21
C LEU A 28 5.88 -16.26 -2.26
N ASP A 29 6.98 -16.98 -2.44
CA ASP A 29 7.37 -18.11 -1.58
C ASP A 29 7.59 -17.66 -0.13
N ASP A 30 8.25 -16.53 0.07
CA ASP A 30 8.45 -15.93 1.38
C ASP A 30 7.11 -15.53 2.01
N GLY A 31 6.21 -14.90 1.24
CA GLY A 31 4.89 -14.52 1.72
C GLY A 31 4.07 -15.71 2.21
N ILE A 32 4.07 -16.81 1.45
CA ILE A 32 3.41 -18.08 1.83
C ILE A 32 4.07 -18.66 3.08
N LYS A 33 5.41 -18.77 3.08
CA LYS A 33 6.17 -19.38 4.15
C LYS A 33 6.02 -18.68 5.50
N TYR A 34 6.04 -17.35 5.47
CA TYR A 34 5.99 -16.51 6.68
C TYR A 34 4.59 -16.02 7.02
N GLY A 35 3.59 -16.34 6.20
CA GLY A 35 2.18 -15.98 6.43
C GLY A 35 1.93 -14.47 6.41
N THR A 36 2.48 -13.76 5.43
CA THR A 36 2.25 -12.33 5.28
C THR A 36 0.82 -12.05 4.81
N ALA A 37 0.34 -10.81 5.01
CA ALA A 37 -1.03 -10.42 4.62
C ALA A 37 -1.23 -10.49 3.11
N SER A 38 -0.24 -10.05 2.35
CA SER A 38 -0.20 -10.11 0.88
C SER A 38 1.24 -10.08 0.36
N ALA A 39 1.39 -10.30 -0.95
CA ALA A 39 2.57 -9.87 -1.70
C ALA A 39 2.20 -8.67 -2.57
N CYS A 40 2.94 -7.56 -2.44
CA CYS A 40 2.74 -6.36 -3.25
C CYS A 40 3.80 -6.28 -4.35
N ILE A 41 3.36 -6.41 -5.61
CA ILE A 41 4.22 -6.62 -6.78
C ILE A 41 3.81 -5.72 -7.96
N PRO A 42 4.67 -5.52 -8.98
CA PRO A 42 4.31 -4.77 -10.17
C PRO A 42 3.16 -5.42 -10.95
N ALA A 43 2.26 -4.60 -11.52
CA ALA A 43 1.05 -5.05 -12.19
C ALA A 43 1.29 -6.07 -13.32
N ALA A 44 2.40 -5.94 -14.05
CA ALA A 44 2.76 -6.85 -15.15
C ALA A 44 2.93 -8.33 -14.70
N TYR A 45 3.18 -8.58 -13.42
CA TYR A 45 3.35 -9.93 -12.87
C TYR A 45 2.11 -10.49 -12.16
N VAL A 46 1.04 -9.70 -12.01
CA VAL A 46 -0.14 -10.08 -11.22
C VAL A 46 -0.75 -11.40 -11.71
N LYS A 47 -1.00 -11.54 -13.01
CA LYS A 47 -1.58 -12.77 -13.58
C LYS A 47 -0.74 -14.00 -13.26
N GLN A 48 0.55 -13.92 -13.57
CA GLN A 48 1.48 -15.02 -13.36
C GLN A 48 1.63 -15.36 -11.87
N ALA A 49 1.61 -14.34 -10.99
CA ALA A 49 1.68 -14.51 -9.54
C ALA A 49 0.41 -15.14 -8.98
N ALA A 50 -0.76 -14.72 -9.43
CA ALA A 50 -2.05 -15.29 -9.02
C ALA A 50 -2.15 -16.78 -9.39
N GLU A 51 -1.72 -17.14 -10.60
CA GLU A 51 -1.62 -18.52 -11.04
C GLU A 51 -0.61 -19.33 -10.19
N TYR A 52 0.56 -18.72 -9.89
CA TYR A 52 1.63 -19.38 -9.14
C TYR A 52 1.25 -19.68 -7.67
N VAL A 53 0.60 -18.74 -7.01
CA VAL A 53 0.26 -18.90 -5.57
C VAL A 53 -0.99 -19.77 -5.35
N GLU A 54 -1.80 -20.01 -6.37
CA GLU A 54 -3.01 -20.87 -6.28
C GLU A 54 -3.94 -20.50 -5.11
N GLY A 55 -4.11 -19.21 -4.84
CA GLY A 55 -4.93 -18.70 -3.75
C GLY A 55 -4.32 -18.81 -2.34
N LYS A 56 -3.07 -19.26 -2.20
CA LYS A 56 -2.40 -19.40 -0.90
C LYS A 56 -1.92 -18.06 -0.30
N LEU A 57 -1.84 -17.02 -1.12
CA LEU A 57 -1.39 -15.68 -0.73
C LEU A 57 -2.17 -14.63 -1.54
N PRO A 58 -2.77 -13.61 -0.90
CA PRO A 58 -3.37 -12.48 -1.60
C PRO A 58 -2.32 -11.71 -2.41
N ILE A 59 -2.67 -11.32 -3.65
CA ILE A 59 -1.82 -10.49 -4.50
C ILE A 59 -2.31 -9.04 -4.43
N CYS A 60 -1.41 -8.15 -4.04
CA CYS A 60 -1.58 -6.70 -4.08
C CYS A 60 -0.79 -6.13 -5.25
N THR A 61 -1.30 -5.09 -5.91
CA THR A 61 -0.54 -4.31 -6.87
C THR A 61 -0.81 -2.82 -6.76
N VAL A 62 -0.09 -2.01 -7.53
CA VAL A 62 -0.09 -0.55 -7.45
C VAL A 62 -0.68 0.07 -8.71
N ILE A 63 -1.39 1.20 -8.57
CA ILE A 63 -2.11 1.89 -9.64
C ILE A 63 -1.71 3.37 -9.66
N GLY A 64 -1.49 3.93 -10.87
CA GLY A 64 -1.00 5.31 -11.03
C GLY A 64 0.36 5.56 -10.39
N PHE A 65 1.13 4.53 -10.21
CA PHE A 65 2.30 4.47 -9.35
C PHE A 65 3.61 4.77 -10.10
N PRO A 66 4.59 5.48 -9.47
CA PRO A 66 4.52 6.05 -8.12
C PRO A 66 4.01 7.49 -8.08
N ASN A 67 3.80 8.15 -9.21
CA ASN A 67 3.65 9.61 -9.30
C ASN A 67 2.21 10.12 -9.08
N GLY A 68 1.19 9.30 -9.28
CA GLY A 68 -0.21 9.65 -9.05
C GLY A 68 -0.86 10.58 -10.08
N TYR A 69 -0.15 11.12 -11.07
CA TYR A 69 -0.65 12.13 -12.00
C TYR A 69 -1.23 11.59 -13.31
N SER A 70 -1.42 10.28 -13.43
CA SER A 70 -2.23 9.73 -14.54
C SER A 70 -3.68 10.22 -14.44
N THR A 71 -4.39 10.24 -15.55
CA THR A 71 -5.81 10.58 -15.52
C THR A 71 -6.62 9.51 -14.78
N THR A 72 -7.74 9.89 -14.18
CA THR A 72 -8.65 8.96 -13.49
C THR A 72 -9.06 7.80 -14.38
N ALA A 73 -9.38 8.06 -15.67
CA ALA A 73 -9.76 7.01 -16.62
C ALA A 73 -8.64 5.96 -16.81
N VAL A 74 -7.36 6.37 -16.84
CA VAL A 74 -6.22 5.44 -16.93
C VAL A 74 -6.11 4.61 -15.65
N LYS A 75 -6.21 5.23 -14.47
CA LYS A 75 -6.16 4.51 -13.19
C LYS A 75 -7.31 3.51 -13.03
N VAL A 76 -8.52 3.88 -13.47
CA VAL A 76 -9.68 2.97 -13.50
C VAL A 76 -9.42 1.78 -14.43
N PHE A 77 -8.82 2.01 -15.60
CA PHE A 77 -8.44 0.94 -16.52
C PHE A 77 -7.39 0.02 -15.90
N GLU A 78 -6.31 0.58 -15.33
CA GLU A 78 -5.28 -0.20 -14.63
C GLU A 78 -5.88 -1.05 -13.50
N THR A 79 -6.82 -0.50 -12.73
CA THR A 79 -7.50 -1.21 -11.64
C THR A 79 -8.27 -2.41 -12.16
N LYS A 80 -9.11 -2.23 -13.18
CA LYS A 80 -9.90 -3.31 -13.78
C LYS A 80 -9.01 -4.41 -14.36
N ASP A 81 -7.96 -4.03 -15.09
CA ASP A 81 -6.98 -4.98 -15.63
C ASP A 81 -6.29 -5.78 -14.52
N ALA A 82 -5.88 -5.12 -13.43
CA ALA A 82 -5.25 -5.80 -12.31
C ALA A 82 -6.19 -6.77 -11.61
N ILE A 83 -7.46 -6.41 -11.39
CA ILE A 83 -8.48 -7.27 -10.78
C ILE A 83 -8.77 -8.48 -11.69
N GLU A 84 -8.94 -8.26 -12.99
CA GLU A 84 -9.17 -9.34 -13.98
C GLU A 84 -7.99 -10.32 -14.01
N ASN A 85 -6.77 -9.83 -13.83
CA ASN A 85 -5.56 -10.64 -13.73
C ASN A 85 -5.36 -11.33 -12.37
N GLY A 86 -6.23 -11.10 -11.38
CA GLY A 86 -6.25 -11.83 -10.10
C GLY A 86 -5.70 -11.05 -8.90
N ALA A 87 -5.56 -9.72 -8.98
CA ALA A 87 -5.26 -8.91 -7.81
C ALA A 87 -6.43 -8.95 -6.82
N SER A 88 -6.11 -9.09 -5.54
CA SER A 88 -7.07 -9.06 -4.42
C SER A 88 -7.07 -7.72 -3.70
N GLU A 89 -6.02 -6.94 -3.86
CA GLU A 89 -5.80 -5.66 -3.20
C GLU A 89 -5.12 -4.68 -4.18
N ILE A 90 -5.54 -3.43 -4.13
CA ILE A 90 -5.07 -2.34 -5.00
C ILE A 90 -4.54 -1.20 -4.12
N ASP A 91 -3.31 -0.76 -4.37
CA ASP A 91 -2.71 0.43 -3.76
C ASP A 91 -2.64 1.55 -4.81
N MET A 92 -3.59 2.49 -4.81
CA MET A 92 -3.57 3.63 -5.73
C MET A 92 -2.79 4.81 -5.19
N VAL A 93 -2.18 5.62 -6.05
CA VAL A 93 -1.61 6.92 -5.68
C VAL A 93 -2.56 8.03 -6.12
N ILE A 94 -2.87 8.97 -5.20
CA ILE A 94 -3.72 10.13 -5.52
C ILE A 94 -3.03 11.10 -6.50
N ASN A 95 -3.80 11.96 -7.14
CA ASN A 95 -3.24 13.11 -7.84
C ASN A 95 -2.88 14.20 -6.81
N ILE A 96 -1.61 14.23 -6.40
CA ILE A 96 -1.11 15.18 -5.39
C ILE A 96 -1.24 16.63 -5.88
N GLY A 97 -1.05 16.86 -7.18
CA GLY A 97 -1.24 18.19 -7.77
C GLY A 97 -2.66 18.71 -7.58
N PHE A 98 -3.67 17.88 -7.79
CA PHE A 98 -5.07 18.25 -7.55
C PHE A 98 -5.33 18.56 -6.07
N LEU A 99 -4.75 17.80 -5.16
CA LEU A 99 -4.84 18.09 -3.72
C LEU A 99 -4.23 19.47 -3.40
N LYS A 100 -3.03 19.76 -3.92
CA LYS A 100 -2.35 21.06 -3.74
C LYS A 100 -3.16 22.24 -4.32
N ASP A 101 -3.85 22.00 -5.43
CA ASP A 101 -4.77 22.97 -6.03
C ASP A 101 -6.13 23.06 -5.31
N LYS A 102 -6.32 22.31 -4.21
CA LYS A 102 -7.57 22.21 -3.43
C LYS A 102 -8.77 21.72 -4.25
N ARG A 103 -8.53 20.93 -5.30
CA ARG A 103 -9.55 20.29 -6.13
C ARG A 103 -10.06 19.02 -5.43
N TYR A 104 -10.59 19.20 -4.21
CA TYR A 104 -10.95 18.11 -3.30
C TYR A 104 -12.03 17.19 -3.86
N GLU A 105 -13.03 17.76 -4.52
CA GLU A 105 -14.12 16.99 -5.16
C GLU A 105 -13.57 16.03 -6.23
N GLU A 106 -12.58 16.47 -7.00
CA GLU A 106 -11.98 15.64 -8.06
C GLU A 106 -11.08 14.56 -7.47
N VAL A 107 -10.37 14.85 -6.37
CA VAL A 107 -9.57 13.83 -5.66
C VAL A 107 -10.48 12.76 -5.04
N GLU A 108 -11.59 13.17 -4.40
CA GLU A 108 -12.57 12.26 -3.82
C GLU A 108 -13.25 11.40 -4.89
N ASP A 109 -13.65 12.03 -6.00
CA ASP A 109 -14.29 11.34 -7.12
C ASP A 109 -13.34 10.33 -7.79
N GLU A 110 -12.06 10.68 -7.97
CA GLU A 110 -11.04 9.73 -8.44
C GLU A 110 -10.97 8.49 -7.54
N ILE A 111 -10.88 8.67 -6.21
CA ILE A 111 -10.82 7.55 -5.26
C ILE A 111 -12.09 6.70 -5.37
N ARG A 112 -13.27 7.34 -5.44
CA ARG A 112 -14.57 6.65 -5.55
C ARG A 112 -14.65 5.82 -6.83
N GLN A 113 -14.28 6.37 -7.98
CA GLN A 113 -14.29 5.64 -9.26
C GLN A 113 -13.35 4.43 -9.24
N ILE A 114 -12.19 4.56 -8.59
CA ILE A 114 -11.23 3.45 -8.45
C ILE A 114 -11.75 2.42 -7.46
N HIS A 115 -12.36 2.84 -6.34
CA HIS A 115 -13.00 1.94 -5.39
C HIS A 115 -14.12 1.11 -6.04
N GLU A 116 -14.97 1.75 -6.84
CA GLU A 116 -15.99 1.05 -7.63
C GLU A 116 -15.36 0.04 -8.62
N ALA A 117 -14.24 0.42 -9.25
CA ALA A 117 -13.51 -0.46 -10.17
C ALA A 117 -12.83 -1.65 -9.46
N CYS A 118 -12.60 -1.57 -8.16
CA CYS A 118 -12.07 -2.69 -7.35
C CYS A 118 -13.08 -3.83 -7.17
N ASP A 119 -14.35 -3.65 -7.49
CA ASP A 119 -15.41 -4.67 -7.45
C ASP A 119 -15.41 -5.49 -6.14
N GLY A 120 -15.39 -4.77 -5.01
CA GLY A 120 -15.39 -5.36 -3.67
C GLY A 120 -14.03 -5.90 -3.19
N LYS A 121 -12.94 -5.66 -3.93
CA LYS A 121 -11.58 -5.91 -3.45
C LYS A 121 -11.07 -4.71 -2.66
N ILE A 122 -10.03 -4.93 -1.87
CA ILE A 122 -9.47 -3.91 -0.99
C ILE A 122 -8.78 -2.80 -1.79
N LEU A 123 -9.19 -1.55 -1.55
CA LEU A 123 -8.51 -0.35 -2.03
C LEU A 123 -7.72 0.30 -0.90
N LYS A 124 -6.43 0.61 -1.15
CA LYS A 124 -5.58 1.39 -0.26
C LYS A 124 -5.10 2.65 -0.97
N VAL A 125 -5.34 3.80 -0.38
CA VAL A 125 -5.10 5.12 -0.99
C VAL A 125 -3.79 5.69 -0.48
N ILE A 126 -2.77 5.74 -1.34
CA ILE A 126 -1.46 6.34 -1.04
C ILE A 126 -1.57 7.85 -1.18
N ILE A 127 -1.32 8.57 -0.10
CA ILE A 127 -1.38 10.03 -0.06
C ILE A 127 -0.01 10.71 -0.15
N GLU A 128 1.08 9.96 -0.04
CA GLU A 128 2.49 10.42 -0.06
C GLU A 128 2.76 11.51 1.00
N THR A 129 2.65 11.14 2.26
CA THR A 129 2.65 12.06 3.42
C THR A 129 3.83 13.01 3.46
N CYS A 130 5.01 12.61 2.95
CA CYS A 130 6.21 13.45 2.93
C CYS A 130 6.09 14.70 2.03
N LEU A 131 5.10 14.75 1.15
CA LEU A 131 4.81 15.90 0.28
C LEU A 131 3.65 16.77 0.79
N LEU A 132 3.00 16.39 1.90
CA LEU A 132 1.80 17.02 2.40
C LEU A 132 2.03 17.80 3.70
N THR A 133 1.29 18.89 3.86
CA THR A 133 1.15 19.55 5.16
C THR A 133 0.23 18.74 6.08
N GLU A 134 0.24 19.04 7.37
CA GLU A 134 -0.66 18.40 8.34
C GLU A 134 -2.14 18.59 7.97
N GLU A 135 -2.52 19.80 7.58
CA GLU A 135 -3.89 20.13 7.13
C GLU A 135 -4.30 19.29 5.90
N GLU A 136 -3.37 19.10 4.94
CA GLU A 136 -3.62 18.28 3.75
C GLU A 136 -3.76 16.79 4.11
N LYS A 137 -2.99 16.27 5.07
CA LYS A 137 -3.13 14.90 5.57
C LYS A 137 -4.48 14.67 6.24
N ILE A 138 -4.93 15.62 7.08
CA ILE A 138 -6.25 15.58 7.72
C ILE A 138 -7.35 15.63 6.64
N LYS A 139 -7.22 16.52 5.65
CA LYS A 139 -8.18 16.58 4.53
C LYS A 139 -8.23 15.25 3.77
N MET A 140 -7.10 14.60 3.54
CA MET A 140 -7.08 13.29 2.89
C MET A 140 -7.75 12.19 3.72
N CYS A 141 -7.66 12.23 5.05
CA CYS A 141 -8.41 11.30 5.89
C CYS A 141 -9.93 11.44 5.68
N GLU A 142 -10.43 12.67 5.57
CA GLU A 142 -11.83 12.95 5.24
C GLU A 142 -12.21 12.41 3.85
N LEU A 143 -11.43 12.77 2.80
CA LEU A 143 -11.73 12.39 1.42
C LEU A 143 -11.70 10.87 1.21
N VAL A 144 -10.72 10.18 1.79
CA VAL A 144 -10.61 8.71 1.72
C VAL A 144 -11.80 8.04 2.41
N THR A 145 -12.20 8.58 3.56
CA THR A 145 -13.38 8.10 4.30
C THR A 145 -14.66 8.27 3.49
N ASN A 146 -14.89 9.47 2.94
CA ASN A 146 -16.08 9.77 2.14
C ASN A 146 -16.16 8.92 0.86
N ALA A 147 -15.02 8.64 0.24
CA ALA A 147 -14.94 7.82 -0.96
C ALA A 147 -15.14 6.32 -0.70
N GLY A 148 -15.13 5.87 0.56
CA GLY A 148 -15.43 4.50 0.97
C GLY A 148 -14.26 3.52 0.85
N ALA A 149 -13.03 3.98 0.66
CA ALA A 149 -11.86 3.10 0.57
C ALA A 149 -11.54 2.44 1.92
N GLU A 150 -11.00 1.21 1.88
CA GLU A 150 -10.73 0.42 3.09
C GLU A 150 -9.48 0.90 3.84
N TYR A 151 -8.52 1.51 3.14
CA TYR A 151 -7.28 1.98 3.76
C TYR A 151 -6.84 3.34 3.23
N ILE A 152 -6.27 4.13 4.13
CA ILE A 152 -5.35 5.22 3.80
C ILE A 152 -3.91 4.73 4.01
N LYS A 153 -3.00 5.05 3.08
CA LYS A 153 -1.60 4.61 3.11
C LYS A 153 -0.66 5.80 3.05
N THR A 154 0.41 5.76 3.84
CA THR A 154 1.36 6.89 3.95
C THR A 154 2.13 7.17 2.67
N SER A 155 2.78 6.17 2.07
CA SER A 155 3.90 6.44 1.15
C SER A 155 4.02 5.40 0.04
N THR A 156 4.57 5.84 -1.09
CA THR A 156 4.97 4.94 -2.20
C THR A 156 6.27 4.17 -1.90
N GLY A 157 7.19 4.78 -1.15
CA GLY A 157 8.57 4.33 -0.99
C GLY A 157 9.52 4.83 -2.09
N PHE A 158 9.02 5.64 -3.05
CA PHE A 158 9.77 6.19 -4.18
C PHE A 158 9.90 7.72 -4.14
N SER A 159 9.57 8.34 -3.01
CA SER A 159 9.69 9.77 -2.78
C SER A 159 10.80 10.08 -1.76
N THR A 160 10.75 11.25 -1.14
CA THR A 160 11.82 11.77 -0.26
C THR A 160 11.86 11.12 1.13
N ALA A 161 10.74 10.56 1.59
CA ALA A 161 10.64 9.84 2.87
C ALA A 161 9.53 8.79 2.86
N GLY A 162 9.59 7.85 3.81
CA GLY A 162 8.55 6.85 4.08
C GLY A 162 7.66 7.25 5.26
N ALA A 163 6.98 6.25 5.86
CA ALA A 163 6.15 6.45 7.03
C ALA A 163 6.94 7.00 8.23
N ILE A 164 6.34 7.92 8.95
CA ILE A 164 6.78 8.36 10.28
C ILE A 164 5.69 8.13 11.31
N PHE A 165 6.07 7.99 12.56
CA PHE A 165 5.14 7.64 13.66
C PHE A 165 4.03 8.68 13.83
N ASP A 166 4.38 9.97 13.75
CA ASP A 166 3.41 11.06 13.91
C ASP A 166 2.35 11.07 12.80
N ASP A 167 2.73 10.78 11.55
CA ASP A 167 1.80 10.70 10.43
C ASP A 167 0.81 9.54 10.60
N VAL A 168 1.28 8.38 11.04
CA VAL A 168 0.40 7.22 11.28
C VAL A 168 -0.59 7.51 12.39
N LYS A 169 -0.12 8.10 13.49
CA LYS A 169 -1.01 8.52 14.57
C LYS A 169 -2.02 9.57 14.13
N LEU A 170 -1.57 10.59 13.38
CA LEU A 170 -2.45 11.62 12.82
C LEU A 170 -3.54 10.99 11.95
N MET A 171 -3.17 10.11 11.04
CA MET A 171 -4.11 9.44 10.14
C MET A 171 -5.11 8.58 10.94
N HIS A 172 -4.63 7.80 11.90
CA HIS A 172 -5.47 6.98 12.76
C HIS A 172 -6.51 7.81 13.54
N ASP A 173 -6.10 8.98 14.03
CA ASP A 173 -6.97 9.86 14.82
C ASP A 173 -8.04 10.61 13.97
N HIS A 174 -7.84 10.68 12.63
CA HIS A 174 -8.69 11.50 11.74
C HIS A 174 -9.46 10.72 10.67
N VAL A 175 -9.15 9.44 10.43
CA VAL A 175 -9.99 8.63 9.53
C VAL A 175 -11.33 8.31 10.15
N GLY A 176 -12.35 8.15 9.33
CA GLY A 176 -13.68 7.73 9.76
C GLY A 176 -13.76 6.24 10.10
N GLU A 177 -14.91 5.87 10.67
CA GLU A 177 -15.19 4.49 11.03
C GLU A 177 -15.04 3.55 9.82
N GLY A 178 -14.35 2.44 10.01
CA GLY A 178 -14.12 1.42 9.00
C GLY A 178 -12.87 1.62 8.13
N VAL A 179 -12.28 2.82 8.11
CA VAL A 179 -11.04 3.08 7.38
C VAL A 179 -9.83 2.71 8.24
N LYS A 180 -8.94 1.92 7.69
CA LYS A 180 -7.70 1.43 8.32
C LYS A 180 -6.48 2.20 7.83
N VAL A 181 -5.38 2.12 8.58
CA VAL A 181 -4.13 2.80 8.23
C VAL A 181 -3.07 1.79 7.79
N LYS A 182 -2.42 2.06 6.65
CA LYS A 182 -1.23 1.34 6.20
C LYS A 182 0.00 2.24 6.28
N ALA A 183 0.99 1.84 7.10
CA ALA A 183 2.31 2.44 7.10
C ALA A 183 3.20 1.76 6.05
N ALA A 184 3.89 2.52 5.21
CA ALA A 184 4.77 1.99 4.18
C ALA A 184 6.05 2.82 4.02
N GLY A 185 7.20 2.15 3.79
CA GLY A 185 8.51 2.76 3.80
C GLY A 185 8.99 3.10 5.22
N GLY A 186 10.30 3.09 5.44
CA GLY A 186 10.87 3.46 6.74
C GLY A 186 10.74 2.41 7.86
N ILE A 187 10.12 1.26 7.62
CA ILE A 187 9.97 0.19 8.62
C ILE A 187 11.22 -0.70 8.56
N SER A 188 12.12 -0.51 9.51
CA SER A 188 13.46 -1.09 9.47
C SER A 188 13.70 -2.22 10.47
N SER A 189 12.83 -2.41 11.44
CA SER A 189 12.93 -3.42 12.49
C SER A 189 11.55 -3.90 12.94
N PHE A 190 11.52 -4.98 13.72
CA PHE A 190 10.29 -5.42 14.38
C PHE A 190 9.83 -4.43 15.45
N ASP A 191 10.76 -3.72 16.10
CA ASP A 191 10.42 -2.67 17.08
C ASP A 191 9.72 -1.48 16.39
N ASP A 192 10.20 -1.05 15.21
CA ASP A 192 9.50 -0.04 14.41
C ASP A 192 8.09 -0.52 14.02
N ALA A 193 7.99 -1.78 13.56
CA ALA A 193 6.73 -2.37 13.14
C ALA A 193 5.71 -2.41 14.30
N GLU A 194 6.13 -2.86 15.49
CA GLU A 194 5.30 -2.88 16.68
C GLU A 194 4.86 -1.47 17.07
N LYS A 195 5.77 -0.49 16.99
CA LYS A 195 5.46 0.91 17.28
C LYS A 195 4.45 1.51 16.30
N PHE A 196 4.56 1.24 15.00
CA PHE A 196 3.56 1.66 14.03
C PHE A 196 2.18 1.05 14.32
N ILE A 197 2.13 -0.24 14.69
CA ILE A 197 0.88 -0.92 15.07
C ILE A 197 0.26 -0.32 16.33
N GLU A 198 1.06 -0.04 17.36
CA GLU A 198 0.61 0.63 18.59
C GLU A 198 0.02 2.02 18.30
N LEU A 199 0.51 2.72 17.29
CA LEU A 199 0.03 4.03 16.87
C LEU A 199 -1.15 3.99 15.90
N GLY A 200 -1.67 2.80 15.60
CA GLY A 200 -2.88 2.60 14.83
C GLY A 200 -2.68 2.07 13.41
N ALA A 201 -1.47 1.62 13.03
CA ALA A 201 -1.32 0.95 11.75
C ALA A 201 -1.93 -0.46 11.78
N ASP A 202 -2.84 -0.73 10.85
CA ASP A 202 -3.44 -2.05 10.64
C ASP A 202 -2.65 -2.91 9.66
N ARG A 203 -1.86 -2.27 8.79
CA ARG A 203 -1.08 -2.90 7.71
C ARG A 203 0.29 -2.23 7.60
N LEU A 204 1.30 -3.00 7.21
CA LEU A 204 2.68 -2.56 7.05
C LEU A 204 3.20 -2.90 5.65
N GLY A 205 3.70 -1.92 4.91
CA GLY A 205 4.32 -2.14 3.59
C GLY A 205 5.84 -2.19 3.73
N THR A 206 6.42 -3.38 3.70
CA THR A 206 7.87 -3.57 3.82
C THR A 206 8.30 -4.94 3.29
N SER A 207 9.54 -5.05 2.82
CA SER A 207 10.20 -6.35 2.58
C SER A 207 11.18 -6.72 3.67
N ARG A 208 11.54 -5.76 4.53
CA ARG A 208 12.67 -5.88 5.44
C ARG A 208 12.44 -6.88 6.55
N LEU A 209 11.25 -6.94 7.11
CA LEU A 209 10.93 -7.84 8.23
C LEU A 209 11.13 -9.32 7.84
N VAL A 210 10.75 -9.71 6.62
CA VAL A 210 11.00 -11.06 6.12
C VAL A 210 12.49 -11.30 5.87
N LYS A 211 13.24 -10.30 5.38
CA LYS A 211 14.69 -10.38 5.22
C LYS A 211 15.40 -10.60 6.57
N ILE A 212 14.94 -9.92 7.64
CA ILE A 212 15.43 -10.13 9.01
C ILE A 212 15.17 -11.57 9.45
N MET A 213 13.96 -12.09 9.24
CA MET A 213 13.63 -13.49 9.55
C MET A 213 14.51 -14.50 8.83
N LYS A 214 14.96 -14.19 7.61
CA LYS A 214 15.85 -15.00 6.80
C LYS A 214 17.34 -14.80 7.16
N ASN A 215 17.68 -13.85 8.04
CA ASN A 215 19.05 -13.38 8.29
C ASN A 215 19.75 -12.88 7.00
N THR A 216 19.00 -12.28 6.10
CA THR A 216 19.48 -11.77 4.79
C THR A 216 19.34 -10.24 4.68
N ASP A 217 19.04 -9.55 5.77
CA ASP A 217 18.90 -8.09 5.77
C ASP A 217 20.29 -7.44 5.59
N THR A 218 20.44 -6.68 4.50
CA THR A 218 21.66 -5.93 4.17
C THR A 218 21.59 -4.45 4.56
N GLY A 219 20.48 -4.03 5.20
CA GLY A 219 20.24 -2.63 5.54
C GLY A 219 19.78 -1.75 4.37
N ALA A 220 19.71 -2.27 3.13
CA ALA A 220 19.20 -1.53 1.99
C ALA A 220 17.66 -1.50 1.99
N GLY A 221 17.06 -0.33 1.71
CA GLY A 221 15.63 -0.19 1.41
C GLY A 221 15.22 -0.96 0.15
N TYR A 222 13.91 -1.01 -0.15
CA TYR A 222 13.46 -1.51 -1.46
C TYR A 222 13.45 -0.40 -2.49
#